data_3b8c71f2b758df7ef9f7b9888c810eff
#
_entry.id   3b8c71f2b758df7ef9f7b9888c810eff
#
_cell.length_a   1.000
_cell.length_b   1.000
_cell.length_c   1.000
_cell.angle_alpha   90.00
_cell.angle_beta   90.00
_cell.angle_gamma   90.00
#
_symmetry.space_group_name_H-M   'P 1'
#
loop_
_entity.id
_entity.type
_entity.pdbx_description
1 polymer ?
#
loop_
_entity_poly.entity_id
_entity_poly.type
_entity_poly.pdbx_seq_one_letter_code
_entity_poly.pdbx_strand_id
1 'polypeptide(L)'
;MGVQDLTVQMVVIVVIGVFFASFMDAIAGGGGIISVPTYLLAGLPMHFALGTNKFSSSIGTAFSTGRYIKNGYVDWKLGIPSIVLALIGSFFGTKLQLMISEVYLQYLLLIVLPVVAFVVLRQRQLPEERGDIEPKKQMAIVYLAALVVGAYDGFYGPGTGTFLLLIFCNLGKLDVRTAGGNVKLVNLSSNIASLLTSLLRGKVFLVLGLIGTVSSILGHFIGAGLAIKNGSKIVKPAIILVLILLAAKVVQGLIAG
;
A
#
# COMPACT_ATOMS: atom_id res chain seq x y z
N MET A 1 -9.73 -11.92 20.62
CA MET A 1 -10.86 -12.14 19.69
C MET A 1 -10.75 -13.54 19.12
N GLY A 2 -11.71 -14.39 19.36
CA GLY A 2 -11.79 -15.75 18.79
C GLY A 2 -12.74 -15.80 17.60
N VAL A 3 -12.87 -16.98 16.95
CA VAL A 3 -13.84 -17.19 15.86
C VAL A 3 -15.28 -16.93 16.32
N GLN A 4 -15.55 -17.10 17.62
CA GLN A 4 -16.87 -16.92 18.25
C GLN A 4 -17.32 -15.44 18.30
N ASP A 5 -16.40 -14.49 18.13
CA ASP A 5 -16.69 -13.04 18.18
C ASP A 5 -16.99 -12.46 16.78
N LEU A 6 -16.97 -13.28 15.72
CA LEU A 6 -17.21 -12.84 14.35
C LEU A 6 -18.70 -12.58 14.10
N THR A 7 -19.03 -11.35 13.76
CA THR A 7 -20.38 -10.99 13.32
C THR A 7 -20.45 -10.93 11.79
N VAL A 8 -21.64 -11.18 11.23
CA VAL A 8 -21.89 -11.01 9.78
C VAL A 8 -21.53 -9.59 9.33
N GLN A 9 -21.81 -8.58 10.16
CA GLN A 9 -21.47 -7.19 9.86
C GLN A 9 -19.96 -6.99 9.68
N MET A 10 -19.11 -7.56 10.56
CA MET A 10 -17.64 -7.48 10.43
C MET A 10 -17.17 -8.10 9.11
N VAL A 11 -17.73 -9.26 8.75
CA VAL A 11 -17.40 -9.96 7.48
C VAL A 11 -17.76 -9.10 6.27
N VAL A 12 -18.97 -8.54 6.24
CA VAL A 12 -19.44 -7.69 5.13
C VAL A 12 -18.56 -6.43 4.98
N ILE A 13 -18.24 -5.76 6.10
CA ILE A 13 -17.36 -4.59 6.10
C ILE A 13 -16.00 -4.96 5.51
N VAL A 14 -15.40 -6.08 5.95
CA VAL A 14 -14.06 -6.51 5.48
C VAL A 14 -14.11 -6.91 4.01
N VAL A 15 -15.11 -7.69 3.58
CA VAL A 15 -15.24 -8.13 2.17
C VAL A 15 -15.32 -6.93 1.24
N ILE A 16 -16.23 -5.99 1.50
CA ILE A 16 -16.44 -4.83 0.64
C ILE A 16 -15.24 -3.87 0.73
N GLY A 17 -14.85 -3.51 1.94
CA GLY A 17 -13.81 -2.50 2.16
C GLY A 17 -12.44 -2.96 1.66
N VAL A 18 -12.05 -4.21 1.90
CA VAL A 18 -10.76 -4.74 1.41
C VAL A 18 -10.78 -4.95 -0.10
N PHE A 19 -11.90 -5.33 -0.70
CA PHE A 19 -12.02 -5.40 -2.16
C PHE A 19 -11.70 -4.04 -2.80
N PHE A 20 -12.42 -2.98 -2.39
CA PHE A 20 -12.19 -1.63 -2.92
C PHE A 20 -10.79 -1.10 -2.60
N ALA A 21 -10.29 -1.34 -1.38
CA ALA A 21 -8.94 -0.99 -0.99
C ALA A 21 -7.91 -1.62 -1.92
N SER A 22 -8.01 -2.92 -2.16
CA SER A 22 -7.08 -3.68 -2.99
C SER A 22 -7.19 -3.34 -4.47
N PHE A 23 -8.40 -3.06 -4.95
CA PHE A 23 -8.65 -2.56 -6.30
C PHE A 23 -7.94 -1.21 -6.53
N MET A 24 -8.11 -0.28 -5.61
CA MET A 24 -7.44 1.03 -5.66
C MET A 24 -5.93 0.91 -5.48
N ASP A 25 -5.47 0.02 -4.58
CA ASP A 25 -4.04 -0.24 -4.39
C ASP A 25 -3.37 -0.76 -5.66
N ALA A 26 -4.02 -1.68 -6.36
CA ALA A 26 -3.48 -2.24 -7.59
C ALA A 26 -3.32 -1.20 -8.71
N ILE A 27 -4.19 -0.19 -8.76
CA ILE A 27 -4.18 0.88 -9.77
C ILE A 27 -3.22 2.01 -9.37
N ALA A 28 -3.37 2.53 -8.16
CA ALA A 28 -2.77 3.80 -7.74
C ALA A 28 -1.82 3.68 -6.52
N GLY A 29 -1.83 2.52 -5.85
CA GLY A 29 -0.98 2.28 -4.70
C GLY A 29 -1.41 3.07 -3.46
N GLY A 30 -2.63 2.98 -3.01
CA GLY A 30 -3.11 3.70 -1.82
C GLY A 30 -4.07 2.90 -0.95
N GLY A 31 -4.12 1.58 -1.17
CA GLY A 31 -5.09 0.69 -0.54
C GLY A 31 -5.13 0.74 0.99
N GLY A 32 -3.99 0.91 1.63
CA GLY A 32 -3.89 1.01 3.09
C GLY A 32 -4.73 2.13 3.70
N ILE A 33 -5.01 3.18 2.93
CA ILE A 33 -5.87 4.30 3.35
C ILE A 33 -7.32 3.84 3.57
N ILE A 34 -7.75 2.84 2.83
CA ILE A 34 -9.11 2.27 2.90
C ILE A 34 -9.11 1.02 3.79
N SER A 35 -8.15 0.11 3.59
CA SER A 35 -8.16 -1.20 4.27
C SER A 35 -7.88 -1.12 5.77
N VAL A 36 -6.95 -0.26 6.23
CA VAL A 36 -6.69 -0.12 7.67
C VAL A 36 -7.93 0.40 8.41
N PRO A 37 -8.58 1.50 7.97
CA PRO A 37 -9.86 1.89 8.54
C PRO A 37 -10.96 0.83 8.43
N THR A 38 -10.98 0.05 7.35
CA THR A 38 -11.94 -1.06 7.21
C THR A 38 -11.79 -2.07 8.35
N TYR A 39 -10.56 -2.48 8.67
CA TYR A 39 -10.30 -3.39 9.78
C TYR A 39 -10.59 -2.75 11.16
N LEU A 40 -10.35 -1.45 11.32
CA LEU A 40 -10.74 -0.72 12.54
C LEU A 40 -12.26 -0.67 12.69
N LEU A 41 -13.01 -0.39 11.62
CA LEU A 41 -14.48 -0.42 11.60
C LEU A 41 -15.05 -1.81 11.86
N ALA A 42 -14.31 -2.85 11.47
CA ALA A 42 -14.62 -4.23 11.85
C ALA A 42 -14.26 -4.56 13.31
N GLY A 43 -13.87 -3.57 14.13
CA GLY A 43 -13.63 -3.71 15.56
C GLY A 43 -12.24 -4.21 15.95
N LEU A 44 -11.28 -4.29 15.03
CA LEU A 44 -9.91 -4.69 15.36
C LEU A 44 -9.15 -3.53 16.04
N PRO A 45 -8.40 -3.77 17.14
CA PRO A 45 -7.44 -2.82 17.67
C PRO A 45 -6.38 -2.45 16.62
N MET A 46 -5.75 -1.27 16.75
CA MET A 46 -4.87 -0.69 15.73
C MET A 46 -3.74 -1.62 15.28
N HIS A 47 -3.02 -2.24 16.21
CA HIS A 47 -1.95 -3.19 15.86
C HIS A 47 -2.47 -4.41 15.11
N PHE A 48 -3.63 -4.94 15.49
CA PHE A 48 -4.26 -6.04 14.78
C PHE A 48 -4.78 -5.62 13.41
N ALA A 49 -5.34 -4.43 13.28
CA ALA A 49 -5.79 -3.88 12.00
C ALA A 49 -4.62 -3.76 11.02
N LEU A 50 -3.49 -3.20 11.46
CA LEU A 50 -2.27 -3.08 10.65
C LEU A 50 -1.71 -4.44 10.27
N GLY A 51 -1.53 -5.36 11.22
CA GLY A 51 -0.99 -6.71 10.94
C GLY A 51 -1.91 -7.55 10.06
N THR A 52 -3.24 -7.50 10.28
CA THR A 52 -4.23 -8.24 9.48
C THR A 52 -4.32 -7.67 8.06
N ASN A 53 -4.20 -6.34 7.92
CA ASN A 53 -4.08 -5.71 6.61
C ASN A 53 -2.85 -6.24 5.84
N LYS A 54 -1.69 -6.35 6.50
CA LYS A 54 -0.48 -6.89 5.86
C LYS A 54 -0.66 -8.34 5.40
N PHE A 55 -1.45 -9.14 6.10
CA PHE A 55 -1.77 -10.51 5.69
C PHE A 55 -2.57 -10.53 4.38
N SER A 56 -3.71 -9.86 4.32
CA SER A 56 -4.54 -9.80 3.11
C SER A 56 -3.82 -9.11 1.95
N SER A 57 -3.09 -8.02 2.21
CA SER A 57 -2.36 -7.26 1.19
C SER A 57 -1.17 -8.02 0.62
N SER A 58 -0.42 -8.80 1.42
CA SER A 58 0.72 -9.59 0.92
C SER A 58 0.27 -10.54 -0.19
N ILE A 59 -0.81 -11.28 0.05
CA ILE A 59 -1.32 -12.26 -0.90
C ILE A 59 -1.92 -11.56 -2.13
N GLY A 60 -2.77 -10.54 -1.92
CA GLY A 60 -3.36 -9.78 -3.03
C GLY A 60 -2.30 -9.09 -3.91
N THR A 61 -1.29 -8.45 -3.28
CA THR A 61 -0.19 -7.80 -4.02
C THR A 61 0.63 -8.81 -4.82
N ALA A 62 0.79 -10.06 -4.35
CA ALA A 62 1.47 -11.10 -5.13
C ALA A 62 0.77 -11.35 -6.48
N PHE A 63 -0.57 -11.35 -6.52
CA PHE A 63 -1.33 -11.47 -7.77
C PHE A 63 -1.14 -10.28 -8.71
N SER A 64 -1.18 -9.06 -8.20
CA SER A 64 -0.89 -7.88 -9.03
C SER A 64 0.55 -7.86 -9.50
N THR A 65 1.53 -8.18 -8.66
CA THR A 65 2.95 -8.31 -9.02
C THR A 65 3.13 -9.33 -10.14
N GLY A 66 2.53 -10.52 -10.01
CA GLY A 66 2.57 -11.54 -11.05
C GLY A 66 2.01 -11.06 -12.39
N ARG A 67 0.93 -10.26 -12.39
CA ARG A 67 0.40 -9.66 -13.62
C ARG A 67 1.37 -8.67 -14.26
N TYR A 68 2.00 -7.79 -13.48
CA TYR A 68 3.01 -6.85 -13.99
C TYR A 68 4.23 -7.56 -14.54
N ILE A 69 4.72 -8.63 -13.86
CA ILE A 69 5.83 -9.47 -14.35
C ILE A 69 5.47 -10.13 -15.68
N LYS A 70 4.28 -10.77 -15.75
CA LYS A 70 3.80 -11.45 -16.97
C LYS A 70 3.70 -10.52 -18.19
N ASN A 71 3.41 -9.24 -17.95
CA ASN A 71 3.27 -8.23 -19.00
C ASN A 71 4.59 -7.47 -19.29
N GLY A 72 5.71 -7.85 -18.67
CA GLY A 72 7.02 -7.24 -18.94
C GLY A 72 7.23 -5.85 -18.32
N TYR A 73 6.40 -5.42 -17.41
CA TYR A 73 6.47 -4.10 -16.77
C TYR A 73 7.28 -4.09 -15.46
N VAL A 74 8.29 -4.96 -15.37
CA VAL A 74 9.24 -4.99 -14.25
C VAL A 74 10.65 -4.80 -14.78
N ASP A 75 11.33 -3.79 -14.27
CA ASP A 75 12.76 -3.58 -14.49
C ASP A 75 13.53 -4.32 -13.39
N TRP A 76 14.05 -5.50 -13.71
CA TRP A 76 14.72 -6.36 -12.74
C TRP A 76 16.02 -5.79 -12.18
N LYS A 77 16.72 -4.91 -12.95
CA LYS A 77 17.92 -4.23 -12.44
C LYS A 77 17.59 -3.30 -11.28
N LEU A 78 16.44 -2.65 -11.36
CA LEU A 78 15.92 -1.79 -10.28
C LEU A 78 15.18 -2.62 -9.23
N GLY A 79 14.44 -3.65 -9.64
CA GLY A 79 13.54 -4.42 -8.78
C GLY A 79 14.26 -5.28 -7.75
N ILE A 80 15.28 -6.06 -8.15
CA ILE A 80 15.94 -7.00 -7.22
C ILE A 80 16.57 -6.30 -6.02
N PRO A 81 17.40 -5.25 -6.17
CA PRO A 81 17.92 -4.53 -5.03
C PRO A 81 16.82 -3.83 -4.21
N SER A 82 15.78 -3.34 -4.87
CA SER A 82 14.64 -2.70 -4.19
C SER A 82 13.86 -3.67 -3.30
N ILE A 83 13.74 -4.95 -3.68
CA ILE A 83 13.16 -6.01 -2.85
C ILE A 83 13.93 -6.12 -1.53
N VAL A 84 15.24 -6.25 -1.59
CA VAL A 84 16.09 -6.41 -0.41
C VAL A 84 15.99 -5.19 0.51
N LEU A 85 16.08 -3.99 -0.07
CA LEU A 85 16.00 -2.73 0.67
C LEU A 85 14.62 -2.52 1.30
N ALA A 86 13.55 -2.89 0.60
CA ALA A 86 12.19 -2.82 1.13
C ALA A 86 11.96 -3.82 2.28
N LEU A 87 12.49 -5.04 2.17
CA LEU A 87 12.45 -6.02 3.26
C LEU A 87 13.13 -5.49 4.52
N ILE A 88 14.34 -4.94 4.38
CA ILE A 88 15.12 -4.37 5.49
C ILE A 88 14.36 -3.18 6.10
N GLY A 89 13.98 -2.21 5.27
CA GLY A 89 13.25 -1.03 5.73
C GLY A 89 11.97 -1.38 6.47
N SER A 90 11.14 -2.24 5.86
CA SER A 90 9.86 -2.64 6.43
C SER A 90 9.99 -3.44 7.73
N PHE A 91 10.99 -4.30 7.86
CA PHE A 91 11.27 -5.00 9.10
C PHE A 91 11.53 -4.05 10.26
N PHE A 92 12.41 -3.06 10.07
CA PHE A 92 12.70 -2.06 11.10
C PHE A 92 11.49 -1.14 11.35
N GLY A 93 10.79 -0.73 10.29
CA GLY A 93 9.57 0.07 10.39
C GLY A 93 8.50 -0.64 11.23
N THR A 94 8.24 -1.93 10.97
CA THR A 94 7.26 -2.70 11.72
C THR A 94 7.67 -2.92 13.18
N LYS A 95 8.96 -3.16 13.43
CA LYS A 95 9.47 -3.22 14.82
C LYS A 95 9.18 -1.93 15.57
N LEU A 96 9.47 -0.78 14.95
CA LEU A 96 9.19 0.53 15.55
C LEU A 96 7.69 0.72 15.78
N GLN A 97 6.85 0.37 14.82
CA GLN A 97 5.38 0.44 14.92
C GLN A 97 4.85 -0.34 16.13
N LEU A 98 5.37 -1.55 16.36
CA LEU A 98 4.95 -2.41 17.47
C LEU A 98 5.41 -1.93 18.87
N MET A 99 6.36 -1.00 18.91
CA MET A 99 6.83 -0.36 20.16
C MET A 99 6.02 0.88 20.53
N ILE A 100 5.28 1.46 19.59
CA ILE A 100 4.50 2.68 19.79
C ILE A 100 3.09 2.32 20.25
N SER A 101 2.54 3.06 21.22
CA SER A 101 1.18 2.82 21.69
C SER A 101 0.13 3.11 20.61
N GLU A 102 -1.00 2.40 20.67
CA GLU A 102 -2.07 2.51 19.68
C GLU A 102 -2.63 3.93 19.55
N VAL A 103 -2.65 4.68 20.62
CA VAL A 103 -3.14 6.07 20.65
C VAL A 103 -2.26 6.97 19.77
N TYR A 104 -0.93 6.85 19.86
CA TYR A 104 -0.03 7.63 19.02
C TYR A 104 -0.10 7.22 17.53
N LEU A 105 -0.34 5.94 17.25
CA LEU A 105 -0.55 5.48 15.88
C LEU A 105 -1.85 6.04 15.28
N GLN A 106 -2.91 6.19 16.09
CA GLN A 106 -4.15 6.84 15.68
C GLN A 106 -3.95 8.33 15.38
N TYR A 107 -3.24 9.06 16.25
CA TYR A 107 -2.89 10.46 15.98
C TYR A 107 -2.00 10.62 14.75
N LEU A 108 -1.06 9.70 14.55
CA LEU A 108 -0.22 9.69 13.36
C LEU A 108 -1.05 9.53 12.08
N LEU A 109 -2.13 8.74 12.12
CA LEU A 109 -3.07 8.61 11.02
C LEU A 109 -3.60 9.98 10.60
N LEU A 110 -4.03 10.77 11.55
CA LEU A 110 -4.60 12.10 11.31
C LEU A 110 -3.59 13.09 10.72
N ILE A 111 -2.29 12.93 11.01
CA ILE A 111 -1.21 13.80 10.50
C ILE A 111 -0.73 13.33 9.13
N VAL A 112 -0.48 12.03 8.99
CA VAL A 112 0.08 11.46 7.75
C VAL A 112 -0.91 11.59 6.59
N LEU A 113 -2.21 11.41 6.86
CA LEU A 113 -3.22 11.48 5.82
C LEU A 113 -3.25 12.84 5.08
N PRO A 114 -3.26 14.02 5.73
CA PRO A 114 -3.19 15.31 5.04
C PRO A 114 -1.88 15.52 4.27
N VAL A 115 -0.75 15.08 4.83
CA VAL A 115 0.57 15.19 4.17
C VAL A 115 0.59 14.39 2.88
N VAL A 116 0.11 13.15 2.92
CA VAL A 116 -0.04 12.31 1.73
C VAL A 116 -0.96 12.98 0.71
N ALA A 117 -2.12 13.48 1.14
CA ALA A 117 -3.05 14.19 0.28
C ALA A 117 -2.38 15.39 -0.40
N PHE A 118 -1.69 16.23 0.37
CA PHE A 118 -1.02 17.43 -0.16
C PHE A 118 0.06 17.09 -1.19
N VAL A 119 0.93 16.12 -0.90
CA VAL A 119 2.01 15.69 -1.83
C VAL A 119 1.43 15.20 -3.15
N VAL A 120 0.35 14.43 -3.11
CA VAL A 120 -0.24 13.84 -4.31
C VAL A 120 -1.08 14.84 -5.09
N LEU A 121 -1.83 15.76 -4.44
CA LEU A 121 -2.60 16.81 -5.12
C LEU A 121 -1.71 17.76 -5.92
N ARG A 122 -0.46 17.95 -5.51
CA ARG A 122 0.51 18.81 -6.21
C ARG A 122 1.01 18.22 -7.52
N GLN A 123 0.78 16.92 -7.76
CA GLN A 123 1.33 16.22 -8.92
C GLN A 123 0.35 16.18 -10.09
N ARG A 124 0.72 16.82 -11.20
CA ARG A 124 -0.20 17.04 -12.33
C ARG A 124 -0.17 15.97 -13.43
N GLN A 125 0.95 15.24 -13.61
CA GLN A 125 1.07 14.29 -14.73
C GLN A 125 1.88 13.03 -14.34
N LEU A 126 1.45 11.88 -14.86
CA LEU A 126 2.19 10.62 -14.82
C LEU A 126 2.71 10.34 -16.24
N PRO A 127 4.01 10.10 -16.43
CA PRO A 127 4.60 9.89 -17.74
C PRO A 127 4.18 8.54 -18.33
N GLU A 128 3.80 8.53 -19.61
CA GLU A 128 3.57 7.30 -20.37
C GLU A 128 4.87 6.72 -20.97
N GLU A 129 5.90 7.54 -21.07
CA GLU A 129 7.22 7.18 -21.61
C GLU A 129 8.31 7.43 -20.57
N ARG A 130 9.41 6.68 -20.66
CA ARG A 130 10.59 6.89 -19.82
C ARG A 130 11.23 8.24 -20.16
N GLY A 131 11.58 9.00 -19.12
CA GLY A 131 12.37 10.22 -19.27
C GLY A 131 13.87 9.90 -19.28
N ASP A 132 14.65 10.90 -19.70
CA ASP A 132 16.11 10.81 -19.69
C ASP A 132 16.66 11.09 -18.28
N ILE A 133 17.53 10.18 -17.82
CA ILE A 133 18.22 10.27 -16.52
C ILE A 133 19.48 9.40 -16.53
N GLU A 134 20.53 9.87 -15.88
CA GLU A 134 21.74 9.06 -15.70
C GLU A 134 21.41 7.76 -14.91
N PRO A 135 21.82 6.57 -15.39
CA PRO A 135 21.48 5.29 -14.78
C PRO A 135 21.84 5.19 -13.31
N LYS A 136 23.02 5.67 -12.90
CA LYS A 136 23.45 5.68 -11.49
C LYS A 136 22.53 6.53 -10.60
N LYS A 137 22.11 7.69 -11.09
CA LYS A 137 21.17 8.58 -10.39
C LYS A 137 19.78 7.95 -10.26
N GLN A 138 19.30 7.30 -11.33
CA GLN A 138 18.03 6.56 -11.30
C GLN A 138 18.06 5.45 -10.23
N MET A 139 19.12 4.62 -10.25
CA MET A 139 19.30 3.54 -9.28
C MET A 139 19.33 4.09 -7.84
N ALA A 140 20.09 5.16 -7.59
CA ALA A 140 20.17 5.76 -6.25
C ALA A 140 18.79 6.23 -5.75
N ILE A 141 18.01 6.89 -6.61
CA ILE A 141 16.66 7.37 -6.26
C ILE A 141 15.73 6.19 -5.95
N VAL A 142 15.70 5.19 -6.83
CA VAL A 142 14.79 4.03 -6.69
C VAL A 142 15.14 3.22 -5.44
N TYR A 143 16.43 2.99 -5.18
CA TYR A 143 16.88 2.21 -4.04
C TYR A 143 16.65 2.94 -2.71
N LEU A 144 16.97 4.24 -2.65
CA LEU A 144 16.70 5.04 -1.47
C LEU A 144 15.20 5.11 -1.17
N ALA A 145 14.37 5.28 -2.21
CA ALA A 145 12.92 5.27 -2.06
C ALA A 145 12.42 3.89 -1.58
N ALA A 146 12.95 2.79 -2.11
CA ALA A 146 12.57 1.45 -1.68
C ALA A 146 12.88 1.21 -0.18
N LEU A 147 14.03 1.69 0.29
CA LEU A 147 14.42 1.58 1.70
C LEU A 147 13.54 2.47 2.60
N VAL A 148 13.47 3.76 2.30
CA VAL A 148 12.80 4.75 3.16
C VAL A 148 11.29 4.58 3.14
N VAL A 149 10.71 4.45 1.94
CA VAL A 149 9.25 4.24 1.81
C VAL A 149 8.86 2.82 2.23
N GLY A 150 9.76 1.83 2.06
CA GLY A 150 9.60 0.49 2.62
C GLY A 150 9.58 0.51 4.16
N ALA A 151 10.44 1.31 4.80
CA ALA A 151 10.41 1.51 6.25
C ALA A 151 9.10 2.18 6.70
N TYR A 152 8.65 3.21 5.97
CA TYR A 152 7.34 3.82 6.20
C TYR A 152 6.19 2.81 6.03
N ASP A 153 6.25 1.94 5.02
CA ASP A 153 5.24 0.91 4.79
C ASP A 153 5.16 -0.11 5.93
N GLY A 154 6.30 -0.51 6.45
CA GLY A 154 6.38 -1.37 7.64
C GLY A 154 5.87 -0.67 8.89
N PHE A 155 6.20 0.62 9.05
CA PHE A 155 5.79 1.42 10.19
C PHE A 155 4.30 1.73 10.19
N TYR A 156 3.76 2.11 9.02
CA TYR A 156 2.38 2.57 8.94
C TYR A 156 1.63 2.08 7.69
N GLY A 157 2.13 2.35 6.50
CA GLY A 157 1.70 1.81 5.21
C GLY A 157 0.73 2.62 4.35
N PRO A 158 -0.27 3.36 4.87
CA PRO A 158 -1.21 4.08 4.02
C PRO A 158 -0.52 5.04 3.04
N GLY A 159 -0.79 4.88 1.74
CA GLY A 159 -0.22 5.74 0.69
C GLY A 159 1.14 5.33 0.14
N THR A 160 1.79 4.29 0.70
CA THR A 160 3.10 3.79 0.28
C THR A 160 3.23 3.63 -1.23
N GLY A 161 2.30 2.89 -1.84
CA GLY A 161 2.37 2.64 -3.28
C GLY A 161 2.22 3.91 -4.10
N THR A 162 1.40 4.86 -3.66
CA THR A 162 1.27 6.16 -4.31
C THR A 162 2.56 6.97 -4.22
N PHE A 163 3.21 7.02 -3.04
CA PHE A 163 4.50 7.70 -2.88
C PHE A 163 5.57 7.08 -3.78
N LEU A 164 5.70 5.75 -3.77
CA LEU A 164 6.65 5.05 -4.62
C LEU A 164 6.39 5.33 -6.10
N LEU A 165 5.12 5.25 -6.55
CA LEU A 165 4.76 5.51 -7.93
C LEU A 165 5.16 6.92 -8.36
N LEU A 166 4.91 7.91 -7.52
CA LEU A 166 5.26 9.29 -7.80
C LEU A 166 6.78 9.51 -7.83
N ILE A 167 7.51 8.93 -6.89
CA ILE A 167 8.98 9.02 -6.86
C ILE A 167 9.57 8.33 -8.09
N PHE A 168 9.11 7.12 -8.42
CA PHE A 168 9.63 6.36 -9.55
C PHE A 168 9.33 7.02 -10.89
N CYS A 169 8.12 7.61 -11.06
CA CYS A 169 7.76 8.33 -12.26
C CYS A 169 8.50 9.68 -12.40
N ASN A 170 8.45 10.52 -11.35
CA ASN A 170 8.90 11.90 -11.49
C ASN A 170 10.40 12.08 -11.26
N LEU A 171 10.95 11.42 -10.25
CA LEU A 171 12.37 11.49 -9.92
C LEU A 171 13.16 10.36 -10.60
N GLY A 172 12.64 9.14 -10.59
CA GLY A 172 13.24 7.99 -11.24
C GLY A 172 13.04 7.93 -12.76
N LYS A 173 12.19 8.83 -13.33
CA LYS A 173 11.93 8.94 -14.76
C LYS A 173 11.43 7.66 -15.43
N LEU A 174 10.77 6.78 -14.67
CA LEU A 174 10.11 5.59 -15.22
C LEU A 174 8.73 5.96 -15.80
N ASP A 175 8.35 5.28 -16.86
CA ASP A 175 6.96 5.30 -17.32
C ASP A 175 6.03 4.69 -16.27
N VAL A 176 4.75 5.06 -16.30
CA VAL A 176 3.77 4.71 -15.26
C VAL A 176 3.57 3.20 -15.12
N ARG A 177 3.68 2.41 -16.21
CA ARG A 177 3.50 0.95 -16.16
C ARG A 177 4.71 0.27 -15.52
N THR A 178 5.92 0.62 -15.96
CA THR A 178 7.16 0.09 -15.37
C THR A 178 7.34 0.55 -13.93
N ALA A 179 7.01 1.80 -13.62
CA ALA A 179 6.97 2.29 -12.24
C ALA A 179 5.98 1.47 -11.41
N GLY A 180 4.75 1.23 -11.91
CA GLY A 180 3.74 0.41 -11.26
C GLY A 180 4.22 -1.02 -10.97
N GLY A 181 4.89 -1.66 -11.91
CA GLY A 181 5.46 -3.00 -11.72
C GLY A 181 6.51 -3.05 -10.62
N ASN A 182 7.46 -2.10 -10.63
CA ASN A 182 8.50 -2.03 -9.60
C ASN A 182 7.93 -1.63 -8.23
N VAL A 183 6.92 -0.76 -8.18
CA VAL A 183 6.18 -0.44 -6.96
C VAL A 183 5.55 -1.69 -6.35
N LYS A 184 4.96 -2.57 -7.18
CA LYS A 184 4.36 -3.82 -6.67
C LYS A 184 5.40 -4.79 -6.11
N LEU A 185 6.62 -4.85 -6.66
CA LEU A 185 7.72 -5.61 -6.06
C LEU A 185 8.08 -5.06 -4.67
N VAL A 186 8.25 -3.74 -4.54
CA VAL A 186 8.57 -3.09 -3.26
C VAL A 186 7.45 -3.32 -2.25
N ASN A 187 6.18 -3.09 -2.63
CA ASN A 187 5.03 -3.29 -1.76
C ASN A 187 4.87 -4.76 -1.31
N LEU A 188 5.06 -5.71 -2.22
CA LEU A 188 5.01 -7.13 -1.87
C LEU A 188 6.08 -7.47 -0.82
N SER A 189 7.30 -7.01 -1.04
CA SER A 189 8.44 -7.27 -0.15
C SER A 189 8.22 -6.64 1.22
N SER A 190 7.82 -5.37 1.27
CA SER A 190 7.53 -4.69 2.52
C SER A 190 6.35 -5.30 3.27
N ASN A 191 5.28 -5.70 2.57
CA ASN A 191 4.13 -6.38 3.17
C ASN A 191 4.53 -7.74 3.76
N ILE A 192 5.37 -8.53 3.07
CA ILE A 192 5.87 -9.82 3.58
C ILE A 192 6.70 -9.62 4.85
N ALA A 193 7.64 -8.68 4.86
CA ALA A 193 8.48 -8.40 6.03
C ALA A 193 7.62 -7.94 7.24
N SER A 194 6.67 -7.04 6.99
CA SER A 194 5.75 -6.56 8.01
C SER A 194 4.81 -7.65 8.51
N LEU A 195 4.27 -8.49 7.62
CA LEU A 195 3.43 -9.62 7.98
C LEU A 195 4.17 -10.60 8.88
N LEU A 196 5.37 -11.03 8.48
CA LEU A 196 6.16 -11.98 9.27
C LEU A 196 6.47 -11.41 10.66
N THR A 197 6.85 -10.14 10.73
CA THR A 197 7.11 -9.46 12.01
C THR A 197 5.86 -9.40 12.89
N SER A 198 4.69 -9.08 12.31
CA SER A 198 3.41 -9.00 13.02
C SER A 198 2.89 -10.38 13.46
N LEU A 199 3.10 -11.41 12.64
CA LEU A 199 2.76 -12.81 12.99
C LEU A 199 3.58 -13.30 14.18
N LEU A 200 4.90 -13.06 14.18
CA LEU A 200 5.79 -13.41 15.29
C LEU A 200 5.41 -12.71 16.61
N ARG A 201 4.74 -11.58 16.52
CA ARG A 201 4.24 -10.81 17.68
C ARG A 201 2.76 -11.08 18.01
N GLY A 202 2.11 -12.03 17.33
CA GLY A 202 0.70 -12.37 17.55
C GLY A 202 -0.27 -11.23 17.25
N LYS A 203 0.08 -10.30 16.36
CA LYS A 203 -0.72 -9.12 16.02
C LYS A 203 -1.46 -9.26 14.67
N VAL A 204 -1.86 -10.48 14.32
CA VAL A 204 -2.64 -10.76 13.11
C VAL A 204 -3.89 -11.55 13.49
N PHE A 205 -5.06 -11.07 13.09
CA PHE A 205 -6.30 -11.80 13.26
C PHE A 205 -6.57 -12.65 12.00
N LEU A 206 -6.13 -13.91 12.05
CA LEU A 206 -6.05 -14.80 10.89
C LEU A 206 -7.38 -14.97 10.15
N VAL A 207 -8.50 -15.11 10.87
CA VAL A 207 -9.79 -15.41 10.23
C VAL A 207 -10.28 -14.24 9.37
N LEU A 208 -10.29 -13.01 9.91
CA LEU A 208 -10.62 -11.82 9.10
C LEU A 208 -9.56 -11.55 8.03
N GLY A 209 -8.30 -11.88 8.31
CA GLY A 209 -7.22 -11.83 7.34
C GLY A 209 -7.45 -12.76 6.14
N LEU A 210 -7.91 -13.99 6.35
CA LEU A 210 -8.27 -14.94 5.30
C LEU A 210 -9.47 -14.45 4.47
N ILE A 211 -10.52 -13.96 5.14
CA ILE A 211 -11.68 -13.36 4.47
C ILE A 211 -11.25 -12.17 3.62
N GLY A 212 -10.46 -11.27 4.19
CA GLY A 212 -9.92 -10.13 3.47
C GLY A 212 -9.00 -10.53 2.32
N THR A 213 -8.27 -11.66 2.45
CA THR A 213 -7.39 -12.18 1.39
C THR A 213 -8.15 -12.50 0.11
N VAL A 214 -9.30 -13.17 0.21
CA VAL A 214 -10.13 -13.49 -0.96
C VAL A 214 -10.54 -12.20 -1.69
N SER A 215 -11.02 -11.21 -0.95
CA SER A 215 -11.39 -9.90 -1.49
C SER A 215 -10.19 -9.15 -2.06
N SER A 216 -9.04 -9.25 -1.40
CA SER A 216 -7.79 -8.62 -1.83
C SER A 216 -7.28 -9.20 -3.15
N ILE A 217 -7.32 -10.53 -3.32
CA ILE A 217 -6.95 -11.19 -4.59
C ILE A 217 -7.80 -10.65 -5.74
N LEU A 218 -9.13 -10.63 -5.57
CA LEU A 218 -10.05 -10.15 -6.60
C LEU A 218 -9.80 -8.68 -6.94
N GLY A 219 -9.69 -7.81 -5.93
CA GLY A 219 -9.41 -6.39 -6.12
C GLY A 219 -8.08 -6.15 -6.84
N HIS A 220 -6.99 -6.77 -6.39
CA HIS A 220 -5.67 -6.66 -7.01
C HIS A 220 -5.63 -7.22 -8.43
N PHE A 221 -6.29 -8.36 -8.66
CA PHE A 221 -6.31 -8.96 -9.99
C PHE A 221 -7.03 -8.06 -11.00
N ILE A 222 -8.20 -7.54 -10.68
CA ILE A 222 -8.97 -6.65 -11.55
C ILE A 222 -8.25 -5.30 -11.72
N GLY A 223 -7.85 -4.67 -10.63
CA GLY A 223 -7.22 -3.35 -10.63
C GLY A 223 -5.90 -3.33 -11.41
N ALA A 224 -5.02 -4.33 -11.22
CA ALA A 224 -3.77 -4.42 -11.97
C ALA A 224 -4.02 -4.60 -13.48
N GLY A 225 -5.03 -5.38 -13.87
CA GLY A 225 -5.39 -5.52 -15.26
C GLY A 225 -5.80 -4.20 -15.91
N LEU A 226 -6.59 -3.40 -15.20
CA LEU A 226 -7.01 -2.09 -15.68
C LEU A 226 -5.85 -1.09 -15.74
N ALA A 227 -4.96 -1.08 -14.73
CA ALA A 227 -3.79 -0.20 -14.72
C ALA A 227 -2.82 -0.51 -15.87
N ILE A 228 -2.53 -1.78 -16.12
CA ILE A 228 -1.67 -2.22 -17.22
C ILE A 228 -2.28 -1.84 -18.58
N LYS A 229 -3.59 -2.08 -18.76
CA LYS A 229 -4.28 -1.79 -20.02
C LYS A 229 -4.36 -0.29 -20.31
N ASN A 230 -4.69 0.52 -19.31
CA ASN A 230 -5.08 1.93 -19.51
C ASN A 230 -3.99 2.94 -19.08
N GLY A 231 -2.93 2.52 -18.38
CA GLY A 231 -1.84 3.40 -17.96
C GLY A 231 -2.31 4.62 -17.16
N SER A 232 -1.79 5.81 -17.48
CA SER A 232 -2.09 7.06 -16.79
C SER A 232 -3.57 7.45 -16.81
N LYS A 233 -4.34 6.99 -17.83
CA LYS A 233 -5.77 7.30 -17.98
C LYS A 233 -6.62 6.83 -16.80
N ILE A 234 -6.26 5.69 -16.17
CA ILE A 234 -6.97 5.18 -15.00
C ILE A 234 -6.21 5.41 -13.70
N VAL A 235 -4.89 5.39 -13.74
CA VAL A 235 -4.04 5.58 -12.55
C VAL A 235 -4.23 6.98 -11.98
N LYS A 236 -4.26 8.02 -12.82
CA LYS A 236 -4.44 9.42 -12.38
C LYS A 236 -5.79 9.67 -11.67
N PRO A 237 -6.98 9.32 -12.24
CA PRO A 237 -8.24 9.50 -11.53
C PRO A 237 -8.35 8.63 -10.28
N ALA A 238 -7.76 7.43 -10.27
CA ALA A 238 -7.72 6.59 -9.08
C ALA A 238 -6.90 7.23 -7.95
N ILE A 239 -5.74 7.82 -8.23
CA ILE A 239 -4.98 8.61 -7.26
C ILE A 239 -5.84 9.75 -6.70
N ILE A 240 -6.52 10.51 -7.56
CA ILE A 240 -7.39 11.63 -7.14
C ILE A 240 -8.51 11.12 -6.22
N LEU A 241 -9.15 10.01 -6.56
CA LEU A 241 -10.21 9.42 -5.73
C LEU A 241 -9.67 8.99 -4.35
N VAL A 242 -8.52 8.33 -4.30
CA VAL A 242 -7.85 7.97 -3.03
C VAL A 242 -7.62 9.21 -2.18
N LEU A 243 -7.22 10.32 -2.79
CA LEU A 243 -6.98 11.58 -2.09
C LEU A 243 -8.24 12.23 -1.54
N ILE A 244 -9.33 12.20 -2.32
CA ILE A 244 -10.63 12.74 -1.87
C ILE A 244 -11.10 11.95 -0.65
N LEU A 245 -11.02 10.61 -0.70
CA LEU A 245 -11.38 9.75 0.42
C LEU A 245 -10.50 10.04 1.66
N LEU A 246 -9.24 10.28 1.42
CA LEU A 246 -8.26 10.64 2.45
C LEU A 246 -8.58 11.99 3.10
N ALA A 247 -8.83 13.01 2.28
CA ALA A 247 -9.21 14.33 2.76
C ALA A 247 -10.53 14.30 3.55
N ALA A 248 -11.54 13.57 3.05
CA ALA A 248 -12.82 13.40 3.75
C ALA A 248 -12.62 12.76 5.13
N LYS A 249 -11.75 11.74 5.24
CA LYS A 249 -11.46 11.10 6.53
C LYS A 249 -10.74 12.00 7.51
N VAL A 250 -9.81 12.85 7.02
CA VAL A 250 -9.14 13.86 7.86
C VAL A 250 -10.14 14.86 8.40
N VAL A 251 -11.00 15.40 7.54
CA VAL A 251 -12.05 16.34 7.95
C VAL A 251 -12.99 15.70 9.00
N GLN A 252 -13.41 14.44 8.76
CA GLN A 252 -14.21 13.70 9.72
C GLN A 252 -13.51 13.55 11.08
N GLY A 253 -12.20 13.25 11.09
CA GLY A 253 -11.42 13.14 12.33
C GLY A 253 -11.27 14.46 13.08
N LEU A 254 -11.17 15.59 12.37
CA LEU A 254 -11.11 16.93 12.98
C LEU A 254 -12.45 17.41 13.55
N ILE A 255 -13.58 16.92 13.01
CA ILE A 255 -14.93 17.28 13.50
C ILE A 255 -15.36 16.38 14.67
N ALA A 256 -14.85 15.14 14.71
CA ALA A 256 -15.24 14.14 15.73
C ALA A 256 -14.37 14.19 17.02
N GLY A 257 -13.30 14.98 17.05
CA GLY A 257 -12.44 15.22 18.22
C GLY A 257 -12.68 16.58 18.79
#